data_14e8352a319950c58e64fe442d0cbd39
#
_entry.id   14e8352a319950c58e64fe442d0cbd39
#
_cell.length_a   1.000
_cell.length_b   1.000
_cell.length_c   1.000
_cell.angle_alpha   90.00
_cell.angle_beta   90.00
_cell.angle_gamma   90.00
#
_symmetry.space_group_name_H-M   'P 1'
#
loop_
_entity.id
_entity.type
_entity.pdbx_description
1 polymer ?
#
loop_
_entity_poly.entity_id
_entity_poly.type
_entity_poly.pdbx_seq_one_letter_code
_entity_poly.pdbx_strand_id
1 'polypeptide(L)'
;AGGWDGALKKLYGASYMAQRKRYAEALEGFAQVFGAQREVRIYSAPGRTEIGGNHTDHNRGVVMAAAVDLDIIAVAACNADNVIRVKSKGFSGMDEVDITRLAPRADEQGRSIALVRGVAAGIAEAGGKVGGVDIYTVSNVLRGSGLSSSAAFEVVLGAVLNGEFN
;
A
#
# COMPACT_ATOMS: atom_id res chain seq x y z
N ALA A 1 20.45 14.02 -5.02
CA ALA A 1 20.64 12.57 -4.97
C ALA A 1 21.37 12.15 -3.69
N GLY A 2 20.85 12.28 -2.52
CA GLY A 2 21.51 11.92 -1.24
C GLY A 2 20.62 11.95 -0.03
N GLY A 3 19.44 12.59 -0.13
CA GLY A 3 18.58 12.83 1.04
C GLY A 3 17.90 11.58 1.63
N TRP A 4 17.85 10.47 0.91
CA TRP A 4 17.13 9.25 1.33
C TRP A 4 18.00 8.19 1.96
N ASP A 5 19.31 8.22 1.71
CA ASP A 5 20.23 7.16 2.15
C ASP A 5 20.21 7.00 3.68
N GLY A 6 20.05 8.09 4.41
CA GLY A 6 19.93 8.04 5.87
C GLY A 6 18.67 7.32 6.34
N ALA A 7 17.53 7.62 5.72
CA ALA A 7 16.24 6.97 6.02
C ALA A 7 16.26 5.50 5.62
N LEU A 8 16.76 5.16 4.42
CA LEU A 8 16.85 3.79 3.94
C LEU A 8 17.80 2.93 4.78
N LYS A 9 18.95 3.49 5.24
CA LYS A 9 19.85 2.80 6.16
C LYS A 9 19.19 2.52 7.50
N LYS A 10 18.40 3.46 8.02
CA LYS A 10 17.64 3.27 9.27
C LYS A 10 16.59 2.19 9.14
N LEU A 11 15.90 2.12 8.00
CA LEU A 11 14.81 1.15 7.76
C LEU A 11 15.34 -0.25 7.43
N TYR A 12 16.38 -0.35 6.60
CA TYR A 12 16.78 -1.60 5.96
C TYR A 12 18.22 -2.06 6.31
N GLY A 13 18.94 -1.31 7.14
CA GLY A 13 20.29 -1.68 7.57
C GLY A 13 21.23 -1.97 6.41
N ALA A 14 21.85 -3.13 6.42
CA ALA A 14 22.84 -3.54 5.41
C ALA A 14 22.24 -3.70 3.99
N SER A 15 20.95 -3.94 3.87
CA SER A 15 20.27 -4.14 2.56
C SER A 15 19.85 -2.83 1.87
N TYR A 16 20.17 -1.65 2.45
CA TYR A 16 19.70 -0.35 1.97
C TYR A 16 20.02 -0.06 0.49
N MET A 17 21.15 -0.54 -0.03
CA MET A 17 21.52 -0.33 -1.44
C MET A 17 20.58 -1.03 -2.42
N ALA A 18 20.17 -2.26 -2.11
CA ALA A 18 19.20 -2.99 -2.91
C ALA A 18 17.82 -2.31 -2.84
N GLN A 19 17.46 -1.80 -1.66
CA GLN A 19 16.22 -1.07 -1.47
C GLN A 19 16.22 0.26 -2.23
N ARG A 20 17.33 0.98 -2.24
CA ARG A 20 17.48 2.22 -3.03
C ARG A 20 17.12 2.02 -4.51
N LYS A 21 17.59 0.91 -5.11
CA LYS A 21 17.22 0.55 -6.48
C LYS A 21 15.71 0.33 -6.61
N ARG A 22 15.11 -0.41 -5.68
CA ARG A 22 13.68 -0.70 -5.67
C ARG A 22 12.81 0.57 -5.52
N TYR A 23 13.25 1.52 -4.68
CA TYR A 23 12.59 2.82 -4.55
C TYR A 23 12.70 3.66 -5.83
N ALA A 24 13.85 3.66 -6.50
CA ALA A 24 14.02 4.32 -7.79
C ALA A 24 13.10 3.71 -8.85
N GLU A 25 13.03 2.38 -8.94
CA GLU A 25 12.11 1.68 -9.85
C GLU A 25 10.63 2.01 -9.56
N ALA A 26 10.26 2.18 -8.28
CA ALA A 26 8.89 2.56 -7.91
C ALA A 26 8.55 3.97 -8.39
N LEU A 27 9.49 4.92 -8.26
CA LEU A 27 9.32 6.29 -8.76
C LEU A 27 9.25 6.33 -10.29
N GLU A 28 10.13 5.60 -10.96
CA GLU A 28 10.11 5.50 -12.43
C GLU A 28 8.79 4.90 -12.91
N GLY A 29 8.30 3.83 -12.26
CA GLY A 29 7.03 3.22 -12.57
C GLY A 29 5.84 4.17 -12.35
N PHE A 30 5.85 4.93 -11.27
CA PHE A 30 4.85 5.98 -11.04
C PHE A 30 4.89 7.03 -12.15
N ALA A 31 6.08 7.54 -12.48
CA ALA A 31 6.27 8.56 -13.51
C ALA A 31 5.81 8.10 -14.92
N GLN A 32 6.04 6.83 -15.23
CA GLN A 32 5.60 6.23 -16.50
C GLN A 32 4.07 6.13 -16.60
N VAL A 33 3.38 5.83 -15.49
CA VAL A 33 1.93 5.62 -15.49
C VAL A 33 1.15 6.92 -15.28
N PHE A 34 1.61 7.78 -14.36
CA PHE A 34 0.87 8.94 -13.89
C PHE A 34 1.52 10.29 -14.21
N GLY A 35 2.68 10.27 -14.88
CA GLY A 35 3.43 11.48 -15.26
C GLY A 35 4.57 11.82 -14.32
N ALA A 36 5.65 12.39 -14.89
CA ALA A 36 6.92 12.62 -14.19
C ALA A 36 6.98 13.93 -13.38
N GLN A 37 6.12 14.91 -13.68
CA GLN A 37 6.16 16.24 -13.06
C GLN A 37 5.10 16.38 -11.96
N ARG A 38 5.20 15.50 -10.95
CA ARG A 38 4.27 15.52 -9.81
C ARG A 38 5.05 15.44 -8.51
N GLU A 39 4.61 16.19 -7.53
CA GLU A 39 5.06 16.00 -6.15
C GLU A 39 4.51 14.67 -5.65
N VAL A 40 5.38 13.80 -5.15
CA VAL A 40 5.02 12.48 -4.68
C VAL A 40 5.49 12.27 -3.25
N ARG A 41 4.74 11.46 -2.51
CA ARG A 41 5.17 10.89 -1.23
C ARG A 41 5.35 9.38 -1.37
N ILE A 42 6.18 8.82 -0.50
CA ILE A 42 6.45 7.37 -0.51
C ILE A 42 6.08 6.80 0.84
N TYR A 43 5.36 5.70 0.80
CA TYR A 43 4.89 4.93 1.94
C TYR A 43 5.41 3.50 1.85
N SER A 44 5.59 2.87 2.99
CA SER A 44 5.98 1.46 3.07
C SER A 44 5.20 0.77 4.18
N ALA A 45 4.74 -0.44 3.91
CA ALA A 45 4.12 -1.30 4.91
C ALA A 45 4.73 -2.69 4.85
N PRO A 46 5.23 -3.23 5.99
CA PRO A 46 5.84 -4.55 6.02
C PRO A 46 4.80 -5.66 5.90
N GLY A 47 5.24 -6.81 5.42
CA GLY A 47 4.54 -8.06 5.63
C GLY A 47 4.59 -8.47 7.11
N ARG A 48 3.80 -9.47 7.46
CA ARG A 48 3.69 -9.99 8.83
C ARG A 48 3.90 -11.50 8.85
N THR A 49 4.67 -11.98 9.81
CA THR A 49 4.70 -13.40 10.17
C THR A 49 4.00 -13.62 11.50
N GLU A 50 3.30 -14.73 11.64
CA GLU A 50 2.78 -15.18 12.91
C GLU A 50 3.86 -16.00 13.62
N ILE A 51 4.08 -15.70 14.91
CA ILE A 51 5.03 -16.39 15.77
C ILE A 51 4.31 -17.46 16.61
N GLY A 52 3.07 -17.19 16.99
CA GLY A 52 2.23 -18.10 17.76
C GLY A 52 0.79 -17.65 17.85
N GLY A 53 -0.13 -18.58 18.13
CA GLY A 53 -1.57 -18.31 18.28
C GLY A 53 -2.46 -18.97 17.24
N ASN A 54 -1.91 -19.63 16.21
CA ASN A 54 -2.66 -20.38 15.19
C ASN A 54 -3.77 -19.60 14.50
N HIS A 55 -3.52 -18.32 14.18
CA HIS A 55 -4.46 -17.51 13.42
C HIS A 55 -5.87 -17.39 14.06
N THR A 56 -5.93 -17.32 15.38
CA THR A 56 -7.20 -17.32 16.13
C THR A 56 -7.70 -15.93 16.49
N ASP A 57 -7.06 -14.87 16.00
CA ASP A 57 -7.42 -13.46 16.23
C ASP A 57 -8.89 -13.16 15.86
N HIS A 58 -9.38 -13.70 14.73
CA HIS A 58 -10.77 -13.56 14.29
C HIS A 58 -11.79 -14.26 15.23
N ASN A 59 -11.35 -15.18 16.07
CA ASN A 59 -12.16 -15.86 17.09
C ASN A 59 -11.88 -15.31 18.51
N ARG A 60 -11.32 -14.12 18.65
CA ARG A 60 -10.89 -13.50 19.92
C ARG A 60 -9.78 -14.28 20.63
N GLY A 61 -9.04 -15.09 19.91
CA GLY A 61 -7.83 -15.73 20.39
C GLY A 61 -6.66 -14.73 20.50
N VAL A 62 -5.69 -15.09 21.36
CA VAL A 62 -4.45 -14.30 21.49
C VAL A 62 -3.44 -14.79 20.47
N VAL A 63 -2.92 -13.88 19.66
CA VAL A 63 -1.87 -14.15 18.67
C VAL A 63 -0.65 -13.29 18.94
N MET A 64 0.52 -13.78 18.56
CA MET A 64 1.77 -13.03 18.54
C MET A 64 2.28 -13.01 17.11
N ALA A 65 2.51 -11.82 16.57
CA ALA A 65 3.00 -11.61 15.22
C ALA A 65 4.14 -10.60 15.22
N ALA A 66 4.99 -10.67 14.21
CA ALA A 66 6.06 -9.71 13.98
C ALA A 66 6.05 -9.20 12.54
N ALA A 67 6.47 -7.96 12.35
CA ALA A 67 6.78 -7.42 11.04
C ALA A 67 8.05 -8.10 10.49
N VAL A 68 8.07 -8.32 9.18
CA VAL A 68 9.25 -8.82 8.46
C VAL A 68 9.90 -7.69 7.66
N ASP A 69 11.12 -7.88 7.19
CA ASP A 69 11.85 -6.92 6.36
C ASP A 69 11.49 -6.95 4.86
N LEU A 70 10.36 -7.62 4.55
CA LEU A 70 9.72 -7.60 3.24
C LEU A 70 8.50 -6.69 3.30
N ASP A 71 8.40 -5.76 2.39
CA ASP A 71 7.36 -4.73 2.42
C ASP A 71 6.72 -4.45 1.06
N ILE A 72 5.66 -3.67 1.08
CA ILE A 72 5.07 -3.02 -0.09
C ILE A 72 5.41 -1.54 -0.02
N ILE A 73 6.04 -1.03 -1.08
CA ILE A 73 6.27 0.40 -1.27
C ILE A 73 5.13 0.96 -2.11
N ALA A 74 4.59 2.11 -1.73
CA ALA A 74 3.64 2.89 -2.52
C ALA A 74 4.20 4.28 -2.78
N VAL A 75 4.26 4.68 -4.04
CA VAL A 75 4.48 6.06 -4.48
C VAL A 75 3.13 6.67 -4.75
N ALA A 76 2.80 7.78 -4.12
CA ALA A 76 1.48 8.38 -4.18
C ALA A 76 1.54 9.89 -4.50
N ALA A 77 0.53 10.37 -5.22
CA ALA A 77 0.27 11.79 -5.43
C ALA A 77 -1.24 12.05 -5.49
N CYS A 78 -1.70 13.09 -4.79
CA CYS A 78 -3.10 13.51 -4.87
C CYS A 78 -3.50 13.89 -6.29
N ASN A 79 -4.74 13.61 -6.66
CA ASN A 79 -5.38 14.09 -7.89
C ASN A 79 -6.68 14.84 -7.58
N ALA A 80 -7.27 15.47 -8.59
CA ALA A 80 -8.49 16.29 -8.44
C ALA A 80 -9.77 15.57 -8.91
N ASP A 81 -9.69 14.29 -9.28
CA ASP A 81 -10.81 13.61 -9.95
C ASP A 81 -11.71 12.80 -9.01
N ASN A 82 -11.52 12.84 -7.72
CA ASN A 82 -12.24 12.01 -6.74
C ASN A 82 -12.12 10.48 -7.00
N VAL A 83 -11.03 10.04 -7.60
CA VAL A 83 -10.76 8.63 -7.91
C VAL A 83 -9.46 8.18 -7.26
N ILE A 84 -9.50 7.07 -6.54
CA ILE A 84 -8.30 6.36 -6.11
C ILE A 84 -7.90 5.43 -7.23
N ARG A 85 -6.70 5.62 -7.80
CA ARG A 85 -6.13 4.74 -8.82
C ARG A 85 -4.93 4.02 -8.25
N VAL A 86 -4.92 2.70 -8.35
CA VAL A 86 -3.80 1.87 -7.89
C VAL A 86 -3.27 1.02 -9.02
N LYS A 87 -2.02 1.25 -9.38
CA LYS A 87 -1.26 0.42 -10.32
C LYS A 87 -0.20 -0.36 -9.55
N SER A 88 -0.29 -1.68 -9.61
CA SER A 88 0.70 -2.56 -8.98
C SER A 88 1.68 -3.10 -10.02
N LYS A 89 2.99 -3.03 -9.73
CA LYS A 89 4.05 -3.60 -10.60
C LYS A 89 3.79 -5.08 -10.82
N GLY A 90 3.87 -5.51 -12.09
CA GLY A 90 3.66 -6.91 -12.47
C GLY A 90 2.20 -7.30 -12.74
N PHE A 91 1.25 -6.38 -12.59
CA PHE A 91 -0.15 -6.59 -12.94
C PHE A 91 -0.55 -5.72 -14.14
N SER A 92 -1.31 -6.29 -15.08
CA SER A 92 -1.75 -5.57 -16.27
C SER A 92 -2.84 -4.53 -15.99
N GLY A 93 -3.74 -4.82 -15.04
CA GLY A 93 -4.85 -3.94 -14.66
C GLY A 93 -4.44 -2.77 -13.78
N MET A 94 -5.34 -1.81 -13.65
CA MET A 94 -5.33 -0.73 -12.67
C MET A 94 -6.66 -0.79 -11.91
N ASP A 95 -6.60 -0.69 -10.58
CA ASP A 95 -7.80 -0.59 -9.75
C ASP A 95 -8.21 0.88 -9.66
N GLU A 96 -9.48 1.18 -9.96
CA GLU A 96 -10.03 2.53 -9.93
C GLU A 96 -11.28 2.56 -9.04
N VAL A 97 -11.26 3.37 -8.01
CA VAL A 97 -12.37 3.51 -7.06
C VAL A 97 -12.81 4.97 -6.99
N ASP A 98 -14.05 5.22 -7.42
CA ASP A 98 -14.74 6.49 -7.22
C ASP A 98 -15.09 6.63 -5.73
N ILE A 99 -14.49 7.63 -5.04
CA ILE A 99 -14.68 7.87 -3.62
C ILE A 99 -16.08 8.38 -3.26
N THR A 100 -16.87 8.80 -4.24
CA THR A 100 -18.27 9.17 -4.03
C THR A 100 -19.19 7.94 -3.90
N ARG A 101 -18.67 6.73 -4.18
CA ARG A 101 -19.42 5.46 -4.21
C ARG A 101 -18.63 4.36 -3.51
N LEU A 102 -18.50 4.45 -2.20
CA LEU A 102 -17.70 3.51 -1.40
C LEU A 102 -18.50 2.27 -0.91
N ALA A 103 -19.79 2.17 -1.20
CA ALA A 103 -20.56 0.98 -0.85
C ALA A 103 -19.97 -0.30 -1.48
N PRO A 104 -19.99 -1.44 -0.77
CA PRO A 104 -19.49 -2.72 -1.27
C PRO A 104 -20.14 -3.11 -2.60
N ARG A 105 -19.37 -3.72 -3.50
CA ARG A 105 -19.82 -4.19 -4.81
C ARG A 105 -19.56 -5.67 -4.97
N ALA A 106 -20.60 -6.43 -5.36
CA ALA A 106 -20.51 -7.87 -5.51
C ALA A 106 -19.56 -8.30 -6.65
N ASP A 107 -19.45 -7.51 -7.71
CA ASP A 107 -18.54 -7.74 -8.86
C ASP A 107 -17.07 -7.53 -8.55
N GLU A 108 -16.75 -6.94 -7.39
CA GLU A 108 -15.38 -6.71 -6.92
C GLU A 108 -14.87 -7.79 -5.95
N GLN A 109 -15.74 -8.69 -5.51
CA GLN A 109 -15.41 -9.69 -4.50
C GLN A 109 -14.21 -10.56 -4.92
N GLY A 110 -13.22 -10.71 -4.01
CA GLY A 110 -12.00 -11.49 -4.24
C GLY A 110 -10.95 -10.77 -5.11
N ARG A 111 -11.17 -9.53 -5.50
CA ARG A 111 -10.25 -8.70 -6.29
C ARG A 111 -9.61 -7.61 -5.43
N SER A 112 -8.44 -7.12 -5.88
CA SER A 112 -7.70 -6.03 -5.20
C SER A 112 -8.51 -4.75 -5.07
N ILE A 113 -9.33 -4.43 -6.05
CA ILE A 113 -10.20 -3.25 -6.03
C ILE A 113 -11.17 -3.23 -4.83
N ALA A 114 -11.64 -4.41 -4.37
CA ALA A 114 -12.46 -4.49 -3.17
C ALA A 114 -11.71 -4.06 -1.91
N LEU A 115 -10.40 -4.37 -1.83
CA LEU A 115 -9.55 -3.93 -0.72
C LEU A 115 -9.35 -2.41 -0.75
N VAL A 116 -9.11 -1.83 -1.94
CA VAL A 116 -8.98 -0.37 -2.11
C VAL A 116 -10.25 0.33 -1.64
N ARG A 117 -11.42 -0.15 -2.08
CA ARG A 117 -12.73 0.39 -1.69
C ARG A 117 -12.99 0.22 -0.20
N GLY A 118 -12.69 -0.95 0.35
CA GLY A 118 -12.91 -1.27 1.76
C GLY A 118 -12.08 -0.38 2.70
N VAL A 119 -10.79 -0.16 2.38
CA VAL A 119 -9.92 0.74 3.16
C VAL A 119 -10.44 2.18 3.11
N ALA A 120 -10.80 2.67 1.92
CA ALA A 120 -11.35 4.02 1.76
C ALA A 120 -12.68 4.19 2.53
N ALA A 121 -13.58 3.21 2.46
CA ALA A 121 -14.84 3.19 3.21
C ALA A 121 -14.59 3.21 4.71
N GLY A 122 -13.70 2.34 5.22
CA GLY A 122 -13.39 2.26 6.64
C GLY A 122 -12.81 3.57 7.20
N ILE A 123 -11.95 4.26 6.44
CA ILE A 123 -11.42 5.58 6.86
C ILE A 123 -12.56 6.61 6.90
N ALA A 124 -13.43 6.65 5.89
CA ALA A 124 -14.56 7.57 5.84
C ALA A 124 -15.56 7.31 6.98
N GLU A 125 -15.88 6.05 7.28
CA GLU A 125 -16.74 5.64 8.39
C GLU A 125 -16.16 6.00 9.76
N ALA A 126 -14.82 5.96 9.89
CA ALA A 126 -14.12 6.41 11.09
C ALA A 126 -14.05 7.94 11.23
N GLY A 127 -14.61 8.70 10.27
CA GLY A 127 -14.61 10.17 10.27
C GLY A 127 -13.35 10.80 9.65
N GLY A 128 -12.46 9.99 9.06
CA GLY A 128 -11.31 10.48 8.32
C GLY A 128 -11.69 11.01 6.93
N LYS A 129 -10.80 11.83 6.36
CA LYS A 129 -10.96 12.35 5.01
C LYS A 129 -10.42 11.34 4.00
N VAL A 130 -11.08 11.25 2.86
CA VAL A 130 -10.64 10.48 1.70
C VAL A 130 -10.71 11.38 0.47
N GLY A 131 -9.68 11.35 -0.36
CA GLY A 131 -9.57 12.13 -1.58
C GLY A 131 -9.08 11.31 -2.76
N GLY A 132 -9.05 11.93 -3.94
CA GLY A 132 -8.48 11.31 -5.14
C GLY A 132 -6.96 11.22 -5.05
N VAL A 133 -6.41 10.05 -5.35
CA VAL A 133 -4.97 9.78 -5.28
C VAL A 133 -4.55 8.74 -6.32
N ASP A 134 -3.42 8.97 -6.95
CA ASP A 134 -2.79 8.01 -7.86
C ASP A 134 -1.65 7.32 -7.12
N ILE A 135 -1.64 5.99 -7.14
CA ILE A 135 -0.73 5.14 -6.35
C ILE A 135 -0.06 4.12 -7.26
N TYR A 136 1.27 4.03 -7.19
CA TYR A 136 2.03 2.96 -7.82
C TYR A 136 2.69 2.11 -6.75
N THR A 137 2.46 0.79 -6.78
CA THR A 137 2.97 -0.13 -5.75
C THR A 137 4.02 -1.10 -6.28
N VAL A 138 5.04 -1.36 -5.45
CA VAL A 138 6.07 -2.40 -5.67
C VAL A 138 6.17 -3.25 -4.42
N SER A 139 5.98 -4.56 -4.53
CA SER A 139 5.95 -5.49 -3.40
C SER A 139 7.09 -6.51 -3.45
N ASN A 140 7.73 -6.73 -2.29
CA ASN A 140 8.58 -7.90 -2.03
C ASN A 140 7.84 -8.96 -1.22
N VAL A 141 6.65 -8.64 -0.67
CA VAL A 141 5.83 -9.61 0.05
C VAL A 141 5.21 -10.56 -0.98
N LEU A 142 5.70 -11.78 -1.02
CA LEU A 142 5.25 -12.77 -2.00
C LEU A 142 3.81 -13.21 -1.72
N ARG A 143 3.03 -13.34 -2.78
CA ARG A 143 1.68 -13.93 -2.69
C ARG A 143 1.78 -15.40 -2.30
N GLY A 144 0.91 -15.82 -1.38
CA GLY A 144 0.86 -17.23 -0.94
C GLY A 144 2.02 -17.66 -0.05
N SER A 145 2.90 -16.75 0.37
CA SER A 145 4.03 -17.05 1.26
C SER A 145 3.67 -17.13 2.75
N GLY A 146 2.42 -16.91 3.12
CA GLY A 146 2.02 -16.80 4.53
C GLY A 146 2.38 -15.46 5.19
N LEU A 147 2.98 -14.52 4.46
CA LEU A 147 3.41 -13.21 4.97
C LEU A 147 2.32 -12.13 4.85
N SER A 148 1.08 -12.52 4.64
CA SER A 148 -0.09 -11.63 4.61
C SER A 148 0.03 -10.47 3.61
N SER A 149 0.32 -10.78 2.33
CA SER A 149 0.46 -9.76 1.27
C SER A 149 -0.79 -8.88 1.11
N SER A 150 -1.99 -9.43 1.29
CA SER A 150 -3.24 -8.67 1.24
C SER A 150 -3.34 -7.66 2.39
N ALA A 151 -3.02 -8.08 3.62
CA ALA A 151 -3.02 -7.18 4.77
C ALA A 151 -1.96 -6.08 4.65
N ALA A 152 -0.75 -6.41 4.16
CA ALA A 152 0.27 -5.40 3.87
C ALA A 152 -0.19 -4.38 2.83
N PHE A 153 -0.95 -4.83 1.81
CA PHE A 153 -1.54 -3.96 0.80
C PHE A 153 -2.61 -3.03 1.41
N GLU A 154 -3.50 -3.54 2.26
CA GLU A 154 -4.49 -2.73 2.98
C GLU A 154 -3.82 -1.70 3.90
N VAL A 155 -2.78 -2.11 4.64
CA VAL A 155 -2.04 -1.21 5.54
C VAL A 155 -1.32 -0.10 4.77
N VAL A 156 -0.67 -0.41 3.64
CA VAL A 156 -0.02 0.64 2.84
C VAL A 156 -1.03 1.61 2.23
N LEU A 157 -2.19 1.13 1.78
CA LEU A 157 -3.29 1.99 1.31
C LEU A 157 -3.81 2.89 2.43
N GLY A 158 -4.03 2.33 3.62
CA GLY A 158 -4.40 3.10 4.81
C GLY A 158 -3.38 4.16 5.17
N ALA A 159 -2.07 3.83 5.11
CA ALA A 159 -1.00 4.79 5.34
C ALA A 159 -0.98 5.92 4.30
N VAL A 160 -1.20 5.59 3.01
CA VAL A 160 -1.31 6.59 1.94
C VAL A 160 -2.49 7.53 2.20
N LEU A 161 -3.70 6.99 2.37
CA LEU A 161 -4.90 7.81 2.56
C LEU A 161 -4.84 8.66 3.83
N ASN A 162 -4.30 8.11 4.91
CA ASN A 162 -4.10 8.87 6.14
C ASN A 162 -3.04 9.97 5.96
N GLY A 163 -1.92 9.67 5.34
CA GLY A 163 -0.82 10.63 5.16
C GLY A 163 -1.11 11.74 4.15
N GLU A 164 -2.00 11.49 3.16
CA GLU A 164 -2.36 12.48 2.15
C GLU A 164 -3.52 13.39 2.59
N PHE A 165 -4.44 12.90 3.43
CA PHE A 165 -5.71 13.60 3.69
C PHE A 165 -5.99 13.89 5.18
N ASN A 166 -5.25 13.33 6.11
CA ASN A 166 -5.44 13.46 7.56
C ASN A 166 -4.12 13.82 8.26
#